data_908e17f9623ddc3c055d05784a00fb35
#
_entry.id   908e17f9623ddc3c055d05784a00fb35
#
_cell.length_a   1.000
_cell.length_b   1.000
_cell.length_c   1.000
_cell.angle_alpha   90.00
_cell.angle_beta   90.00
_cell.angle_gamma   90.00
#
_symmetry.space_group_name_H-M   'P 1'
#
loop_
_entity.id
_entity.type
_entity.pdbx_description
1 polymer ?
#
loop_
_entity_poly.entity_id
_entity_poly.type
_entity_poly.pdbx_seq_one_letter_code
_entity_poly.pdbx_strand_id
1 'polypeptide(L)'
;MTTTMQPAIEPGSYTKYKIILGALAAIVPLLVAVLYYFPETFRVPGAQVKFLPALNAILNSLTAVCLVIGYYFIRRKQITQHRLMMSIAFLLGSLFLVSYVVYHSQVASTHFGGEGTVRYIYFLLLLTHISLAVVTVGLVLFTLYFALTQQFTKHRKIARWTFPVWLYVSVTGVIVYFMISPYYT
;
A
#
# COMPACT_ATOMS: atom_id res chain seq x y z
N MET A 1 35.00 22.94 2.10
CA MET A 1 33.77 22.13 2.04
C MET A 1 33.58 21.47 3.40
N THR A 2 32.82 22.09 4.28
CA THR A 2 32.50 21.59 5.62
C THR A 2 31.46 20.47 5.50
N THR A 3 31.88 19.23 5.64
CA THR A 3 30.99 18.08 5.74
C THR A 3 30.28 18.16 7.09
N THR A 4 29.05 18.66 7.12
CA THR A 4 28.20 18.58 8.31
C THR A 4 27.90 17.11 8.55
N MET A 5 28.61 16.48 9.50
CA MET A 5 28.24 15.18 10.06
C MET A 5 26.84 15.33 10.69
N GLN A 6 25.82 14.70 10.10
CA GLN A 6 24.56 14.56 10.80
C GLN A 6 24.79 13.73 12.08
N PRO A 7 24.19 14.12 13.22
CA PRO A 7 24.35 13.39 14.47
C PRO A 7 23.90 11.93 14.28
N ALA A 8 24.75 11.00 14.70
CA ALA A 8 24.43 9.59 14.72
C ALA A 8 23.21 9.38 15.64
N ILE A 9 22.14 8.79 15.11
CA ILE A 9 20.96 8.47 15.91
C ILE A 9 21.37 7.46 16.99
N GLU A 10 21.09 7.76 18.25
CA GLU A 10 21.39 6.91 19.41
C GLU A 10 20.87 5.47 19.21
N PRO A 11 21.64 4.42 19.57
CA PRO A 11 21.24 3.02 19.38
C PRO A 11 19.87 2.65 19.99
N GLY A 12 19.50 3.23 21.11
CA GLY A 12 18.19 3.05 21.75
C GLY A 12 17.02 3.59 20.94
N SER A 13 17.23 4.59 20.11
CA SER A 13 16.21 5.16 19.21
C SER A 13 15.81 4.18 18.11
N TYR A 14 16.76 3.40 17.58
CA TYR A 14 16.46 2.40 16.54
C TYR A 14 15.47 1.31 16.99
N THR A 15 15.55 0.90 18.25
CA THR A 15 14.64 -0.12 18.80
C THR A 15 13.22 0.43 18.94
N LYS A 16 13.07 1.66 19.44
CA LYS A 16 11.76 2.32 19.55
C LYS A 16 11.08 2.46 18.19
N TYR A 17 11.80 2.93 17.16
CA TYR A 17 11.23 3.04 15.81
C TYR A 17 10.82 1.69 15.21
N LYS A 18 11.58 0.63 15.43
CA LYS A 18 11.20 -0.71 14.98
C LYS A 18 9.92 -1.21 15.65
N ILE A 19 9.76 -0.97 16.95
CA ILE A 19 8.54 -1.35 17.69
C ILE A 19 7.34 -0.57 17.15
N ILE A 20 7.46 0.76 16.97
CA ILE A 20 6.40 1.60 16.43
C ILE A 20 5.99 1.14 15.03
N LEU A 21 6.95 0.88 14.15
CA LEU A 21 6.67 0.43 12.78
C LEU A 21 6.07 -0.98 12.75
N GLY A 22 6.54 -1.88 13.61
CA GLY A 22 5.95 -3.20 13.76
C GLY A 22 4.51 -3.13 14.28
N ALA A 23 4.26 -2.27 15.27
CA ALA A 23 2.91 -2.00 15.76
C ALA A 23 2.00 -1.44 14.67
N LEU A 24 2.45 -0.44 13.90
CA LEU A 24 1.70 0.11 12.77
C LEU A 24 1.41 -0.94 11.69
N ALA A 25 2.39 -1.78 11.37
CA ALA A 25 2.22 -2.86 10.41
C ALA A 25 1.17 -3.91 10.83
N ALA A 26 0.96 -4.08 12.14
CA ALA A 26 -0.07 -4.96 12.69
C ALA A 26 -1.43 -4.25 12.89
N ILE A 27 -1.42 -3.01 13.38
CA ILE A 27 -2.64 -2.25 13.68
C ILE A 27 -3.42 -1.93 12.40
N VAL A 28 -2.74 -1.58 11.30
CA VAL A 28 -3.42 -1.21 10.06
C VAL A 28 -4.26 -2.36 9.48
N PRO A 29 -3.74 -3.58 9.28
CA PRO A 29 -4.56 -4.71 8.84
C PRO A 29 -5.67 -5.07 9.83
N LEU A 30 -5.41 -4.96 11.14
CA LEU A 30 -6.41 -5.22 12.16
C LEU A 30 -7.55 -4.20 12.09
N LEU A 31 -7.25 -2.92 11.93
CA LEU A 31 -8.25 -1.86 11.74
C LEU A 31 -9.12 -2.14 10.51
N VAL A 32 -8.50 -2.50 9.38
CA VAL A 32 -9.23 -2.89 8.16
C VAL A 32 -10.16 -4.07 8.43
N ALA A 33 -9.68 -5.10 9.14
CA ALA A 33 -10.51 -6.26 9.50
C ALA A 33 -11.69 -5.86 10.39
N VAL A 34 -11.47 -5.03 11.42
CA VAL A 34 -12.54 -4.53 12.31
C VAL A 34 -13.61 -3.77 11.52
N LEU A 35 -13.21 -2.87 10.62
CA LEU A 35 -14.14 -2.11 9.80
C LEU A 35 -14.90 -2.98 8.79
N TYR A 36 -14.28 -4.05 8.31
CA TYR A 36 -14.93 -5.00 7.42
C TYR A 36 -15.98 -5.87 8.13
N TYR A 37 -15.69 -6.31 9.37
CA TYR A 37 -16.61 -7.18 10.12
C TYR A 37 -17.68 -6.41 10.89
N PHE A 38 -17.43 -5.13 11.22
CA PHE A 38 -18.36 -4.28 11.99
C PHE A 38 -18.70 -2.97 11.26
N PRO A 39 -19.13 -3.00 9.99
CA PRO A 39 -19.35 -1.79 9.18
C PRO A 39 -20.44 -0.90 9.77
N GLU A 40 -21.49 -1.48 10.39
CA GLU A 40 -22.63 -0.73 10.92
C GLU A 40 -22.23 0.25 12.03
N THR A 41 -21.19 -0.08 12.81
CA THR A 41 -20.70 0.76 13.91
C THR A 41 -20.08 2.08 13.44
N PHE A 42 -19.54 2.09 12.21
CA PHE A 42 -18.80 3.22 11.63
C PHE A 42 -19.53 3.91 10.47
N ARG A 43 -20.76 3.48 10.17
CA ARG A 43 -21.52 4.04 9.06
C ARG A 43 -22.01 5.46 9.38
N VAL A 44 -21.74 6.40 8.47
CA VAL A 44 -22.19 7.78 8.51
C VAL A 44 -23.35 7.94 7.53
N PRO A 45 -24.59 8.20 7.98
CA PRO A 45 -25.72 8.37 7.07
C PRO A 45 -25.47 9.49 6.07
N GLY A 46 -25.74 9.21 4.78
CA GLY A 46 -25.59 10.20 3.70
C GLY A 46 -24.17 10.41 3.18
N ALA A 47 -23.18 9.63 3.63
CA ALA A 47 -21.82 9.73 3.14
C ALA A 47 -21.73 9.42 1.63
N GLN A 48 -21.23 10.39 0.85
CA GLN A 48 -21.04 10.25 -0.61
C GLN A 48 -19.71 9.56 -0.91
N VAL A 49 -19.70 8.23 -0.94
CA VAL A 49 -18.47 7.43 -1.08
C VAL A 49 -18.41 6.57 -2.36
N LYS A 50 -19.41 6.65 -3.23
CA LYS A 50 -19.51 5.82 -4.45
C LYS A 50 -18.36 6.05 -5.44
N PHE A 51 -17.67 7.18 -5.39
CA PHE A 51 -16.52 7.48 -6.25
C PHE A 51 -15.20 6.86 -5.74
N LEU A 52 -15.12 6.45 -4.46
CA LEU A 52 -13.88 5.99 -3.83
C LEU A 52 -13.28 4.74 -4.49
N PRO A 53 -14.05 3.74 -4.98
CA PRO A 53 -13.46 2.60 -5.67
C PRO A 53 -12.72 3.00 -6.96
N ALA A 54 -13.27 3.95 -7.73
CA ALA A 54 -12.59 4.49 -8.91
C ALA A 54 -11.33 5.27 -8.53
N LEU A 55 -11.40 6.11 -7.49
CA LEU A 55 -10.24 6.81 -6.93
C LEU A 55 -9.16 5.82 -6.49
N ASN A 56 -9.54 4.74 -5.81
CA ASN A 56 -8.61 3.70 -5.38
C ASN A 56 -7.88 3.04 -6.55
N ALA A 57 -8.58 2.78 -7.66
CA ALA A 57 -7.96 2.25 -8.87
C ALA A 57 -6.97 3.25 -9.50
N ILE A 58 -7.31 4.54 -9.53
CA ILE A 58 -6.41 5.61 -9.99
C ILE A 58 -5.15 5.69 -9.10
N LEU A 59 -5.33 5.71 -7.77
CA LEU A 59 -4.22 5.77 -6.82
C LEU A 59 -3.27 4.57 -6.98
N ASN A 60 -3.81 3.36 -7.15
CA ASN A 60 -3.02 2.16 -7.41
C ASN A 60 -2.29 2.22 -8.76
N SER A 61 -2.94 2.71 -9.82
CA SER A 61 -2.32 2.89 -11.13
C SER A 61 -1.13 3.84 -11.07
N LEU A 62 -1.32 5.00 -10.44
CA LEU A 62 -0.25 5.99 -10.26
C LEU A 62 0.88 5.44 -9.38
N THR A 63 0.54 4.68 -8.33
CA THR A 63 1.54 4.00 -7.48
C THR A 63 2.38 3.02 -8.31
N ALA A 64 1.75 2.18 -9.13
CA ALA A 64 2.46 1.25 -10.01
C ALA A 64 3.43 1.98 -10.97
N VAL A 65 2.98 3.08 -11.57
CA VAL A 65 3.82 3.91 -12.46
C VAL A 65 5.01 4.50 -11.68
N CYS A 66 4.77 5.08 -10.50
CA CYS A 66 5.85 5.62 -9.66
C CYS A 66 6.87 4.54 -9.24
N LEU A 67 6.40 3.34 -8.91
CA LEU A 67 7.28 2.22 -8.56
C LEU A 67 8.20 1.83 -9.73
N VAL A 68 7.65 1.68 -10.93
CA VAL A 68 8.42 1.31 -12.12
C VAL A 68 9.44 2.41 -12.47
N ILE A 69 9.01 3.67 -12.49
CA ILE A 69 9.89 4.81 -12.77
C ILE A 69 10.97 4.94 -11.70
N GLY A 70 10.62 4.79 -10.43
CA GLY A 70 11.57 4.84 -9.33
C GLY A 70 12.58 3.70 -9.36
N TYR A 71 12.16 2.50 -9.77
CA TYR A 71 13.07 1.39 -10.01
C TYR A 71 14.00 1.67 -11.19
N TYR A 72 13.51 2.24 -12.28
CA TYR A 72 14.35 2.66 -13.41
C TYR A 72 15.42 3.66 -12.97
N PHE A 73 15.07 4.68 -12.18
CA PHE A 73 16.02 5.68 -11.70
C PHE A 73 17.11 5.09 -10.80
N ILE A 74 16.78 4.19 -9.88
CA ILE A 74 17.80 3.56 -9.03
C ILE A 74 18.74 2.67 -9.84
N ARG A 75 18.27 2.01 -10.88
CA ARG A 75 19.13 1.23 -11.79
C ARG A 75 20.10 2.13 -12.56
N ARG A 76 19.73 3.39 -12.78
CA ARG A 76 20.57 4.44 -13.38
C ARG A 76 21.41 5.21 -12.34
N LYS A 77 21.44 4.79 -11.07
CA LYS A 77 22.12 5.46 -9.94
C LYS A 77 21.62 6.91 -9.69
N GLN A 78 20.46 7.27 -10.19
CA GLN A 78 19.79 8.56 -10.01
C GLN A 78 19.00 8.55 -8.68
N ILE A 79 19.74 8.70 -7.55
CA ILE A 79 19.19 8.50 -6.21
C ILE A 79 18.13 9.53 -5.85
N THR A 80 18.31 10.79 -6.26
CA THR A 80 17.36 11.87 -5.96
C THR A 80 16.00 11.61 -6.61
N GLN A 81 15.99 11.24 -7.89
CA GLN A 81 14.77 10.91 -8.63
C GLN A 81 14.10 9.65 -8.09
N HIS A 82 14.89 8.62 -7.72
CA HIS A 82 14.36 7.44 -7.04
C HIS A 82 13.65 7.82 -5.74
N ARG A 83 14.28 8.64 -4.89
CA ARG A 83 13.68 9.10 -3.62
C ARG A 83 12.37 9.82 -3.87
N LEU A 84 12.31 10.73 -4.86
CA LEU A 84 11.10 11.45 -5.20
C LEU A 84 9.97 10.50 -5.60
N MET A 85 10.24 9.57 -6.54
CA MET A 85 9.22 8.61 -6.99
C MET A 85 8.73 7.70 -5.86
N MET A 86 9.62 7.24 -4.98
CA MET A 86 9.24 6.42 -3.82
C MET A 86 8.43 7.21 -2.79
N SER A 87 8.74 8.49 -2.58
CA SER A 87 7.94 9.36 -1.69
C SER A 87 6.54 9.59 -2.24
N ILE A 88 6.42 9.82 -3.56
CA ILE A 88 5.11 9.95 -4.22
C ILE A 88 4.34 8.63 -4.12
N ALA A 89 4.97 7.48 -4.41
CA ALA A 89 4.34 6.18 -4.29
C ALA A 89 3.84 5.90 -2.86
N PHE A 90 4.64 6.27 -1.85
CA PHE A 90 4.26 6.14 -0.44
C PHE A 90 3.05 7.01 -0.10
N LEU A 91 3.02 8.26 -0.54
CA LEU A 91 1.88 9.16 -0.35
C LEU A 91 0.62 8.61 -1.01
N LEU A 92 0.71 8.18 -2.28
CA LEU A 92 -0.42 7.60 -3.02
C LEU A 92 -0.95 6.32 -2.34
N GLY A 93 -0.05 5.44 -1.88
CA GLY A 93 -0.42 4.23 -1.13
C GLY A 93 -1.07 4.55 0.21
N SER A 94 -0.64 5.61 0.89
CA SER A 94 -1.27 6.08 2.13
C SER A 94 -2.67 6.64 1.88
N LEU A 95 -2.84 7.45 0.83
CA LEU A 95 -4.14 7.97 0.41
C LEU A 95 -5.09 6.83 -0.01
N PHE A 96 -4.57 5.84 -0.75
CA PHE A 96 -5.31 4.61 -1.08
C PHE A 96 -5.83 3.93 0.19
N LEU A 97 -4.96 3.71 1.18
CA LEU A 97 -5.33 3.02 2.41
C LEU A 97 -6.45 3.76 3.16
N VAL A 98 -6.34 5.08 3.31
CA VAL A 98 -7.38 5.92 3.94
C VAL A 98 -8.69 5.83 3.16
N SER A 99 -8.64 6.02 1.85
CA SER A 99 -9.82 5.93 0.97
C SER A 99 -10.47 4.54 1.03
N TYR A 100 -9.68 3.47 1.04
CA TYR A 100 -10.13 2.08 1.15
C TYR A 100 -10.86 1.84 2.48
N VAL A 101 -10.27 2.28 3.59
CA VAL A 101 -10.85 2.17 4.94
C VAL A 101 -12.17 2.93 5.03
N VAL A 102 -12.21 4.18 4.53
CA VAL A 102 -13.44 4.99 4.49
C VAL A 102 -14.53 4.29 3.66
N TYR A 103 -14.20 3.80 2.46
CA TYR A 103 -15.19 3.12 1.62
C TYR A 103 -15.79 1.90 2.32
N HIS A 104 -14.95 1.00 2.84
CA HIS A 104 -15.41 -0.25 3.45
C HIS A 104 -16.10 -0.08 4.80
N SER A 105 -15.92 1.07 5.46
CA SER A 105 -16.70 1.43 6.65
C SER A 105 -18.10 1.95 6.32
N GLN A 106 -18.35 2.38 5.06
CA GLN A 106 -19.62 3.01 4.66
C GLN A 106 -20.52 2.10 3.80
N VAL A 107 -19.92 1.17 3.05
CA VAL A 107 -20.64 0.37 2.05
C VAL A 107 -20.44 -1.12 2.30
N ALA A 108 -21.52 -1.88 2.24
CA ALA A 108 -21.45 -3.33 2.28
C ALA A 108 -20.67 -3.89 1.07
N SER A 109 -20.06 -5.05 1.24
CA SER A 109 -19.28 -5.68 0.18
C SER A 109 -20.14 -5.99 -1.05
N THR A 110 -19.69 -5.55 -2.22
CA THR A 110 -20.33 -5.87 -3.50
C THR A 110 -20.07 -7.33 -3.86
N HIS A 111 -21.09 -8.07 -4.24
CA HIS A 111 -20.95 -9.44 -4.71
C HIS A 111 -20.54 -9.46 -6.18
N PHE A 112 -19.52 -10.29 -6.49
CA PHE A 112 -19.11 -10.50 -7.88
C PHE A 112 -20.14 -11.40 -8.59
N GLY A 113 -20.79 -10.84 -9.61
CA GLY A 113 -21.84 -11.52 -10.37
C GLY A 113 -21.37 -12.34 -11.58
N GLY A 114 -20.04 -12.39 -11.85
CA GLY A 114 -19.50 -13.19 -12.94
C GLY A 114 -19.55 -14.69 -12.66
N GLU A 115 -19.69 -15.49 -13.74
CA GLU A 115 -19.82 -16.94 -13.68
C GLU A 115 -18.66 -17.66 -14.41
N GLY A 116 -18.61 -18.99 -14.28
CA GLY A 116 -17.62 -19.83 -14.94
C GLY A 116 -16.18 -19.49 -14.57
N THR A 117 -15.27 -19.59 -15.54
CA THR A 117 -13.82 -19.40 -15.34
C THR A 117 -13.46 -18.01 -14.83
N VAL A 118 -14.18 -16.97 -15.24
CA VAL A 118 -13.93 -15.57 -14.81
C VAL A 118 -14.12 -15.42 -13.30
N ARG A 119 -15.09 -16.15 -12.71
CA ARG A 119 -15.32 -16.15 -11.27
C ARG A 119 -14.11 -16.71 -10.50
N TYR A 120 -13.54 -17.82 -10.96
CA TYR A 120 -12.36 -18.40 -10.34
C TYR A 120 -11.13 -17.48 -10.44
N ILE A 121 -10.92 -16.85 -11.60
CA ILE A 121 -9.84 -15.89 -11.81
C ILE A 121 -10.00 -14.69 -10.86
N TYR A 122 -11.19 -14.13 -10.76
CA TYR A 122 -11.49 -13.02 -9.86
C TYR A 122 -11.14 -13.34 -8.40
N PHE A 123 -11.65 -14.47 -7.89
CA PHE A 123 -11.40 -14.83 -6.49
C PHE A 123 -9.94 -15.19 -6.22
N LEU A 124 -9.24 -15.81 -7.17
CA LEU A 124 -7.81 -16.06 -7.05
C LEU A 124 -7.01 -14.74 -6.98
N LEU A 125 -7.30 -13.80 -7.89
CA LEU A 125 -6.67 -12.48 -7.88
C LEU A 125 -7.01 -11.71 -6.60
N LEU A 126 -8.26 -11.70 -6.18
CA LEU A 126 -8.70 -11.03 -4.96
C LEU A 126 -8.01 -11.60 -3.72
N LEU A 127 -7.96 -12.93 -3.58
CA LEU A 127 -7.33 -13.59 -2.44
C LEU A 127 -5.83 -13.28 -2.36
N THR A 128 -5.11 -13.41 -3.48
CA THR A 128 -3.67 -13.11 -3.53
C THR A 128 -3.39 -11.63 -3.34
N HIS A 129 -4.22 -10.76 -3.92
CA HIS A 129 -4.13 -9.31 -3.72
C HIS A 129 -4.27 -8.93 -2.24
N ILE A 130 -5.33 -9.37 -1.57
CA ILE A 130 -5.58 -9.03 -0.15
C ILE A 130 -4.46 -9.58 0.74
N SER A 131 -4.06 -10.84 0.55
CA SER A 131 -3.01 -11.47 1.34
C SER A 131 -1.68 -10.71 1.21
N LEU A 132 -1.30 -10.34 -0.01
CA LEU A 132 -0.07 -9.61 -0.27
C LEU A 132 -0.18 -8.11 0.09
N ALA A 133 -1.38 -7.52 0.08
CA ALA A 133 -1.58 -6.15 0.54
C ALA A 133 -1.24 -6.01 2.03
N VAL A 134 -1.66 -6.96 2.87
CA VAL A 134 -1.28 -7.00 4.29
C VAL A 134 0.24 -7.05 4.46
N VAL A 135 0.90 -7.94 3.72
CA VAL A 135 2.37 -8.07 3.74
C VAL A 135 3.06 -6.79 3.26
N THR A 136 2.49 -6.13 2.23
CA THR A 136 3.04 -4.91 1.64
C THR A 136 3.16 -3.78 2.66
N VAL A 137 2.19 -3.60 3.55
CA VAL A 137 2.25 -2.55 4.59
C VAL A 137 3.52 -2.68 5.42
N GLY A 138 3.81 -3.87 5.95
CA GLY A 138 5.03 -4.12 6.72
C GLY A 138 6.30 -3.92 5.90
N LEU A 139 6.35 -4.48 4.69
CA LEU A 139 7.51 -4.37 3.81
C LEU A 139 7.82 -2.90 3.46
N VAL A 140 6.82 -2.09 3.13
CA VAL A 140 6.98 -0.68 2.79
C VAL A 140 7.48 0.12 3.99
N LEU A 141 6.87 -0.05 5.16
CA LEU A 141 7.27 0.65 6.38
C LEU A 141 8.73 0.35 6.77
N PHE A 142 9.14 -0.92 6.76
CA PHE A 142 10.53 -1.28 7.05
C PHE A 142 11.50 -0.82 5.97
N THR A 143 11.11 -0.88 4.69
CA THR A 143 11.94 -0.37 3.59
C THR A 143 12.19 1.13 3.74
N LEU A 144 11.15 1.91 4.04
CA LEU A 144 11.23 3.34 4.30
C LEU A 144 12.11 3.63 5.53
N TYR A 145 11.88 2.90 6.64
CA TYR A 145 12.69 3.04 7.84
C TYR A 145 14.18 2.87 7.56
N PHE A 146 14.59 1.80 6.86
CA PHE A 146 16.00 1.60 6.52
C PHE A 146 16.56 2.65 5.57
N ALA A 147 15.72 3.24 4.72
CA ALA A 147 16.14 4.37 3.88
C ALA A 147 16.36 5.64 4.70
N LEU A 148 15.43 6.00 5.58
CA LEU A 148 15.50 7.21 6.41
C LEU A 148 16.64 7.13 7.45
N THR A 149 16.91 5.93 7.97
CA THR A 149 18.02 5.70 8.91
C THR A 149 19.35 5.40 8.21
N GLN A 150 19.45 5.62 6.90
CA GLN A 150 20.67 5.43 6.07
C GLN A 150 21.26 4.01 6.12
N GLN A 151 20.48 3.00 6.53
CA GLN A 151 20.88 1.60 6.54
C GLN A 151 20.72 0.97 5.14
N PHE A 152 21.41 1.52 4.15
CA PHE A 152 21.20 1.20 2.74
C PHE A 152 21.44 -0.28 2.37
N THR A 153 22.28 -1.00 3.12
CA THR A 153 22.45 -2.45 2.92
C THR A 153 21.18 -3.22 3.27
N LYS A 154 20.52 -2.89 4.38
CA LYS A 154 19.25 -3.48 4.81
C LYS A 154 18.11 -3.03 3.91
N HIS A 155 18.08 -1.72 3.56
CA HIS A 155 17.13 -1.18 2.60
C HIS A 155 17.14 -1.99 1.29
N ARG A 156 18.31 -2.18 0.68
CA ARG A 156 18.43 -2.96 -0.58
C ARG A 156 17.98 -4.41 -0.42
N LYS A 157 18.26 -5.04 0.72
CA LYS A 157 17.85 -6.42 1.00
C LYS A 157 16.32 -6.56 1.04
N ILE A 158 15.64 -5.69 1.77
CA ILE A 158 14.19 -5.73 1.89
C ILE A 158 13.48 -5.22 0.63
N ALA A 159 14.01 -4.17 -0.02
CA ALA A 159 13.44 -3.59 -1.23
C ALA A 159 13.33 -4.58 -2.40
N ARG A 160 14.17 -5.61 -2.45
CA ARG A 160 14.07 -6.69 -3.45
C ARG A 160 12.75 -7.46 -3.37
N TRP A 161 12.15 -7.53 -2.17
CA TRP A 161 10.85 -8.14 -1.93
C TRP A 161 9.73 -7.11 -1.97
N THR A 162 9.96 -5.95 -1.39
CA THR A 162 8.97 -4.86 -1.34
C THR A 162 8.54 -4.44 -2.74
N PHE A 163 9.48 -4.23 -3.65
CA PHE A 163 9.18 -3.75 -4.99
C PHE A 163 8.23 -4.68 -5.77
N PRO A 164 8.54 -5.97 -5.99
CA PRO A 164 7.66 -6.83 -6.76
C PRO A 164 6.32 -7.09 -6.05
N VAL A 165 6.30 -7.21 -4.72
CA VAL A 165 5.06 -7.43 -3.96
C VAL A 165 4.17 -6.20 -4.04
N TRP A 166 4.71 -5.00 -3.81
CA TRP A 166 3.95 -3.77 -3.89
C TRP A 166 3.46 -3.49 -5.31
N LEU A 167 4.29 -3.71 -6.33
CA LEU A 167 3.88 -3.57 -7.72
C LEU A 167 2.74 -4.55 -8.08
N TYR A 168 2.86 -5.81 -7.66
CA TYR A 168 1.81 -6.81 -7.84
C TYR A 168 0.49 -6.35 -7.21
N VAL A 169 0.51 -5.91 -5.96
CA VAL A 169 -0.68 -5.41 -5.24
C VAL A 169 -1.27 -4.20 -5.97
N SER A 170 -0.45 -3.24 -6.40
CA SER A 170 -0.93 -2.06 -7.11
C SER A 170 -1.60 -2.42 -8.45
N VAL A 171 -1.01 -3.34 -9.23
CA VAL A 171 -1.57 -3.75 -10.53
C VAL A 171 -2.82 -4.61 -10.34
N THR A 172 -2.77 -5.60 -9.46
CA THR A 172 -3.93 -6.49 -9.24
C THR A 172 -5.11 -5.76 -8.61
N GLY A 173 -4.87 -4.74 -7.78
CA GLY A 173 -5.95 -3.87 -7.26
C GLY A 173 -6.72 -3.16 -8.37
N VAL A 174 -6.04 -2.70 -9.43
CA VAL A 174 -6.68 -2.12 -10.62
C VAL A 174 -7.48 -3.17 -11.39
N ILE A 175 -6.90 -4.36 -11.59
CA ILE A 175 -7.58 -5.45 -12.29
C ILE A 175 -8.85 -5.87 -11.53
N VAL A 176 -8.74 -6.08 -10.21
CA VAL A 176 -9.89 -6.43 -9.35
C VAL A 176 -10.97 -5.35 -9.44
N TYR A 177 -10.60 -4.06 -9.42
CA TYR A 177 -11.56 -2.98 -9.61
C TYR A 177 -12.30 -3.09 -10.95
N PHE A 178 -11.61 -3.27 -12.06
CA PHE A 178 -12.27 -3.40 -13.36
C PHE A 178 -13.17 -4.64 -13.46
N MET A 179 -12.82 -5.73 -12.78
CA MET A 179 -13.65 -6.93 -12.76
C MET A 179 -14.91 -6.77 -11.93
N ILE A 180 -14.86 -6.02 -10.80
CA ILE A 180 -16.01 -5.85 -9.90
C ILE A 180 -16.87 -4.63 -10.25
N SER A 181 -16.32 -3.62 -10.93
CA SER A 181 -16.98 -2.34 -11.19
C SER A 181 -18.34 -2.45 -11.92
N PRO A 182 -18.58 -3.43 -12.83
CA PRO A 182 -19.90 -3.60 -13.46
C PRO A 182 -21.02 -3.99 -12.47
N TYR A 183 -20.66 -4.45 -11.27
CA TYR A 183 -21.60 -4.92 -10.25
C TYR A 183 -21.81 -3.90 -9.11
N TYR A 184 -21.22 -2.71 -9.18
CA TYR A 184 -21.52 -1.62 -8.25
C TYR A 184 -22.94 -1.08 -8.50
N THR A 185 -23.74 -1.00 -7.46
CA THR A 185 -25.12 -0.46 -7.48
C THR A 185 -25.21 0.91 -6.83
#